data_b6a4c891b7c41c4d8bf4c15158584d9c
#
_entry.id   b6a4c891b7c41c4d8bf4c15158584d9c
#
_cell.length_a   1.000
_cell.length_b   1.000
_cell.length_c   1.000
_cell.angle_alpha   90.00
_cell.angle_beta   90.00
_cell.angle_gamma   90.00
#
_symmetry.space_group_name_H-M   'P 1'
#
loop_
_entity.id
_entity.type
_entity.pdbx_description
1 polymer ?
#
loop_
_entity_poly.entity_id
_entity_poly.type
_entity_poly.pdbx_seq_one_letter_code
_entity_poly.pdbx_strand_id
1 'polypeptide(L)'
;RDAQLKDGAVSKVAPNILGDSGGGATWGAAMIVCPWEIYLQYGDKKILEENYGAMCAFVEFLDKNAKDGICTAWSYGDWLSMDGLDGDVAKREIEKSADPKASGKYRKAGEFDKVRSTHRKGTNTELITTAYLARNAGLLSKVAKVLGKEGDAKKYAAISEKAKKGFTKKYVFEDGTVDNETQTAYLVALGFDLLPDEIREKSFERFVKVLENSGVYLRTGFLGTPLLTEVLTRYGRTDLAYRLLLNEGFPSWLYPITQGATTMWERWNSYSHKTGFGDAGMNSFNHYAYGAIGEWLYKSVAGIWRDEANPGYKNIIFNPKLGGGITFASGTHETPYGLASSSWRVSDGVMEWRIVIPPNSTGTVVFPTSNSASVRVNGYKVPEKDFIRNSDGTLTVDKMPSGEYQILLRPNQ
;
A
#
# COMPACT_ATOMS: atom_id res chain seq x y z
N ARG A 1 16.14 -7.93 -14.78
CA ARG A 1 16.28 -8.19 -16.22
C ARG A 1 17.23 -9.36 -16.46
N ASP A 2 18.46 -9.31 -15.96
CA ASP A 2 19.52 -10.29 -16.25
C ASP A 2 19.22 -11.71 -15.74
N ALA A 3 18.34 -11.84 -14.74
CA ALA A 3 17.88 -13.11 -14.20
C ALA A 3 16.46 -13.54 -14.71
N GLN A 4 15.94 -12.86 -15.75
CA GLN A 4 14.67 -13.26 -16.38
C GLN A 4 14.84 -14.56 -17.15
N LEU A 5 13.88 -15.47 -17.01
CA LEU A 5 13.89 -16.76 -17.68
C LEU A 5 13.48 -16.63 -19.17
N LYS A 6 13.82 -17.62 -19.97
CA LYS A 6 13.55 -17.62 -21.43
C LYS A 6 12.07 -17.58 -21.78
N ASP A 7 11.20 -18.07 -20.90
CA ASP A 7 9.75 -18.05 -21.07
C ASP A 7 9.11 -16.73 -20.62
N GLY A 8 9.89 -15.78 -20.11
CA GLY A 8 9.45 -14.48 -19.62
C GLY A 8 9.22 -14.43 -18.11
N ALA A 9 9.26 -15.56 -17.40
CA ALA A 9 9.14 -15.55 -15.93
C ALA A 9 10.30 -14.79 -15.30
N VAL A 10 10.06 -14.16 -14.17
CA VAL A 10 11.11 -13.50 -13.37
C VAL A 10 11.57 -14.47 -12.29
N SER A 11 12.87 -14.61 -12.08
CA SER A 11 13.43 -15.48 -11.05
C SER A 11 13.00 -15.03 -9.64
N LYS A 12 12.96 -15.97 -8.70
CA LYS A 12 12.58 -15.69 -7.29
C LYS A 12 13.53 -14.72 -6.62
N VAL A 13 14.80 -14.81 -6.95
CA VAL A 13 15.90 -13.96 -6.46
C VAL A 13 16.86 -13.64 -7.61
N ALA A 14 17.60 -12.56 -7.47
CA ALA A 14 18.65 -12.20 -8.42
C ALA A 14 19.98 -12.01 -7.65
N PRO A 15 21.05 -12.76 -7.99
CA PRO A 15 21.11 -13.78 -9.04
C PRO A 15 20.23 -15.02 -8.74
N ASN A 16 19.84 -15.77 -9.80
CA ASN A 16 18.96 -16.93 -9.68
C ASN A 16 19.68 -18.15 -9.06
N ILE A 17 19.83 -18.14 -7.74
CA ILE A 17 20.47 -19.21 -6.96
C ILE A 17 19.50 -20.30 -6.48
N LEU A 18 18.19 -20.12 -6.71
CA LEU A 18 17.15 -21.05 -6.29
C LEU A 18 16.64 -21.94 -7.43
N GLY A 19 17.32 -21.91 -8.59
CA GLY A 19 16.96 -22.69 -9.77
C GLY A 19 15.92 -22.02 -10.67
N ASP A 20 15.51 -22.74 -11.75
CA ASP A 20 14.74 -22.18 -12.86
C ASP A 20 13.24 -21.96 -12.60
N SER A 21 12.80 -22.04 -11.37
CA SER A 21 11.41 -21.72 -11.04
C SER A 21 11.23 -20.20 -10.88
N GLY A 22 10.37 -19.59 -11.69
CA GLY A 22 10.07 -18.16 -11.59
C GLY A 22 9.50 -17.75 -10.24
N GLY A 23 9.68 -16.47 -9.87
CA GLY A 23 9.15 -15.83 -8.67
C GLY A 23 7.64 -15.62 -8.69
N GLY A 24 6.99 -16.02 -9.78
CA GLY A 24 5.55 -15.96 -9.96
C GLY A 24 5.01 -14.53 -10.14
N ALA A 25 3.69 -14.42 -10.13
CA ALA A 25 3.00 -13.18 -10.46
C ALA A 25 3.27 -12.04 -9.47
N THR A 26 3.56 -12.36 -8.20
CA THR A 26 3.64 -11.38 -7.12
C THR A 26 5.05 -10.80 -6.95
N TRP A 27 6.06 -11.65 -6.70
CA TRP A 27 7.45 -11.19 -6.58
C TRP A 27 8.00 -10.69 -7.91
N GLY A 28 7.64 -11.35 -9.03
CA GLY A 28 7.99 -10.93 -10.37
C GLY A 28 7.42 -9.55 -10.76
N ALA A 29 6.36 -9.10 -10.09
CA ALA A 29 5.78 -7.77 -10.31
C ALA A 29 6.81 -6.62 -10.13
N ALA A 30 7.89 -6.84 -9.37
CA ALA A 30 8.99 -5.90 -9.24
C ALA A 30 9.57 -5.47 -10.60
N MET A 31 9.53 -6.36 -11.62
CA MET A 31 9.95 -6.05 -12.99
C MET A 31 9.19 -4.87 -13.61
N ILE A 32 7.95 -4.64 -13.19
CA ILE A 32 7.10 -3.55 -13.72
C ILE A 32 6.98 -2.43 -12.68
N VAL A 33 6.73 -2.81 -11.42
CA VAL A 33 6.43 -1.85 -10.36
C VAL A 33 7.65 -0.97 -10.06
N CYS A 34 8.86 -1.55 -9.93
CA CYS A 34 10.03 -0.75 -9.59
C CYS A 34 10.39 0.29 -10.67
N PRO A 35 10.47 -0.04 -11.97
CA PRO A 35 10.70 0.99 -12.99
C PRO A 35 9.59 2.01 -13.09
N TRP A 36 8.33 1.61 -12.89
CA TRP A 36 7.20 2.54 -12.86
C TRP A 36 7.32 3.54 -11.70
N GLU A 37 7.63 3.06 -10.49
CA GLU A 37 7.84 3.90 -9.31
C GLU A 37 9.02 4.86 -9.48
N ILE A 38 10.14 4.39 -10.06
CA ILE A 38 11.30 5.23 -10.38
C ILE A 38 10.91 6.32 -11.38
N TYR A 39 10.14 5.97 -12.43
CA TYR A 39 9.63 6.95 -13.37
C TYR A 39 8.75 8.00 -12.69
N LEU A 40 7.82 7.60 -11.83
CA LEU A 40 6.98 8.54 -11.10
C LEU A 40 7.79 9.43 -10.15
N GLN A 41 8.87 8.89 -9.58
CA GLN A 41 9.71 9.59 -8.62
C GLN A 41 10.61 10.64 -9.28
N TYR A 42 11.15 10.34 -10.46
CA TYR A 42 12.18 11.16 -11.12
C TYR A 42 11.74 11.75 -12.47
N GLY A 43 10.65 11.29 -13.06
CA GLY A 43 10.22 11.68 -14.41
C GLY A 43 11.07 11.10 -15.54
N ASP A 44 12.03 10.22 -15.21
CA ASP A 44 12.94 9.62 -16.18
C ASP A 44 12.29 8.46 -16.94
N LYS A 45 12.01 8.67 -18.23
CA LYS A 45 11.44 7.63 -19.10
C LYS A 45 12.42 6.56 -19.50
N LYS A 46 13.73 6.82 -19.39
CA LYS A 46 14.77 5.89 -19.83
C LYS A 46 14.69 4.55 -19.09
N ILE A 47 14.38 4.58 -17.79
CA ILE A 47 14.20 3.36 -17.01
C ILE A 47 13.07 2.48 -17.56
N LEU A 48 12.00 3.09 -18.09
CA LEU A 48 10.89 2.38 -18.72
C LEU A 48 11.30 1.81 -20.07
N GLU A 49 12.02 2.59 -20.89
CA GLU A 49 12.51 2.19 -22.22
C GLU A 49 13.44 0.98 -22.12
N GLU A 50 14.42 1.04 -21.22
CA GLU A 50 15.44 0.00 -21.04
C GLU A 50 14.86 -1.33 -20.52
N ASN A 51 13.75 -1.29 -19.78
CA ASN A 51 13.13 -2.48 -19.19
C ASN A 51 11.86 -2.94 -19.94
N TYR A 52 11.44 -2.19 -20.98
CA TYR A 52 10.16 -2.43 -21.64
C TYR A 52 10.00 -3.86 -22.17
N GLY A 53 11.01 -4.37 -22.88
CA GLY A 53 10.98 -5.73 -23.42
C GLY A 53 10.83 -6.80 -22.33
N ALA A 54 11.52 -6.63 -21.21
CA ALA A 54 11.43 -7.56 -20.08
C ALA A 54 10.05 -7.50 -19.40
N MET A 55 9.46 -6.29 -19.27
CA MET A 55 8.10 -6.12 -18.75
C MET A 55 7.05 -6.81 -19.66
N CYS A 56 7.19 -6.66 -20.99
CA CYS A 56 6.31 -7.31 -21.96
C CYS A 56 6.36 -8.83 -21.82
N ALA A 57 7.59 -9.40 -21.82
CA ALA A 57 7.79 -10.83 -21.67
C ALA A 57 7.18 -11.37 -20.36
N PHE A 58 7.28 -10.62 -19.26
CA PHE A 58 6.70 -11.03 -17.98
C PHE A 58 5.16 -11.03 -18.01
N VAL A 59 4.50 -9.99 -18.53
CA VAL A 59 3.04 -9.96 -18.62
C VAL A 59 2.54 -11.05 -19.58
N GLU A 60 3.22 -11.28 -20.70
CA GLU A 60 2.88 -12.35 -21.64
C GLU A 60 3.04 -13.74 -21.03
N PHE A 61 4.07 -13.94 -20.19
CA PHE A 61 4.19 -15.17 -19.39
C PHE A 61 2.97 -15.35 -18.47
N LEU A 62 2.53 -14.30 -17.77
CA LEU A 62 1.37 -14.38 -16.89
C LEU A 62 0.07 -14.66 -17.67
N ASP A 63 -0.15 -13.98 -18.80
CA ASP A 63 -1.34 -14.17 -19.65
C ASP A 63 -1.38 -15.56 -20.27
N LYS A 64 -0.23 -16.11 -20.68
CA LYS A 64 -0.10 -17.49 -21.17
C LYS A 64 -0.47 -18.52 -20.11
N ASN A 65 -0.24 -18.21 -18.83
CA ASN A 65 -0.65 -19.05 -17.69
C ASN A 65 -2.05 -18.68 -17.16
N ALA A 66 -2.86 -17.97 -17.96
CA ALA A 66 -4.22 -17.60 -17.60
C ALA A 66 -5.25 -18.22 -18.56
N LYS A 67 -6.31 -18.77 -17.98
CA LYS A 67 -7.48 -19.23 -18.72
C LYS A 67 -8.69 -18.42 -18.29
N ASP A 68 -9.43 -17.87 -19.28
CA ASP A 68 -10.61 -17.04 -19.04
C ASP A 68 -10.38 -15.86 -18.06
N GLY A 69 -9.15 -15.31 -18.07
CA GLY A 69 -8.71 -14.23 -17.19
C GLY A 69 -8.25 -14.69 -15.81
N ILE A 70 -8.32 -15.97 -15.48
CA ILE A 70 -7.85 -16.55 -14.21
C ILE A 70 -6.42 -17.03 -14.38
N CYS A 71 -5.49 -16.41 -13.63
CA CYS A 71 -4.06 -16.72 -13.68
C CYS A 71 -3.71 -17.79 -12.64
N THR A 72 -3.09 -18.88 -13.11
CA THR A 72 -2.63 -20.01 -12.27
C THR A 72 -1.10 -20.05 -12.14
N ALA A 73 -0.40 -18.98 -12.56
CA ALA A 73 1.04 -18.88 -12.34
C ALA A 73 1.37 -19.04 -10.87
N TRP A 74 2.49 -19.69 -10.59
CA TRP A 74 2.90 -19.94 -9.22
C TRP A 74 3.11 -18.63 -8.43
N SER A 75 2.86 -18.64 -7.12
CA SER A 75 3.09 -17.51 -6.21
C SER A 75 3.33 -18.00 -4.79
N TYR A 76 4.07 -17.23 -4.01
CA TYR A 76 4.18 -17.41 -2.57
C TYR A 76 2.90 -17.07 -1.79
N GLY A 77 1.89 -16.49 -2.47
CA GLY A 77 0.71 -15.95 -1.81
C GLY A 77 1.04 -14.71 -0.99
N ASP A 78 0.22 -14.42 0.01
CA ASP A 78 0.49 -13.34 0.97
C ASP A 78 1.43 -13.85 2.07
N TRP A 79 2.73 -13.77 1.81
CA TRP A 79 3.78 -14.34 2.65
C TRP A 79 3.74 -13.77 4.07
N LEU A 80 3.85 -14.65 5.07
CA LEU A 80 3.72 -14.34 6.50
C LEU A 80 2.36 -13.72 6.90
N SER A 81 1.31 -13.93 6.09
CA SER A 81 -0.04 -13.55 6.48
C SER A 81 -0.48 -14.32 7.73
N MET A 82 -1.21 -13.63 8.59
CA MET A 82 -1.87 -14.19 9.77
C MET A 82 -3.34 -14.58 9.51
N ASP A 83 -3.87 -14.30 8.33
CA ASP A 83 -5.23 -14.67 7.93
C ASP A 83 -5.49 -16.19 7.89
N GLY A 84 -4.43 -16.99 7.77
CA GLY A 84 -4.52 -18.45 7.79
C GLY A 84 -4.51 -19.07 9.18
N LEU A 85 -4.37 -18.28 10.23
CA LEU A 85 -4.46 -18.77 11.60
C LEU A 85 -5.93 -19.05 11.91
N ASP A 86 -6.20 -20.25 12.44
CA ASP A 86 -7.49 -20.56 13.06
C ASP A 86 -7.83 -19.43 14.03
N GLY A 87 -9.07 -18.89 13.96
CA GLY A 87 -9.48 -17.72 14.74
C GLY A 87 -9.11 -17.83 16.22
N ASP A 88 -9.20 -19.04 16.78
CA ASP A 88 -8.77 -19.33 18.14
C ASP A 88 -7.26 -19.25 18.34
N VAL A 89 -6.46 -19.62 17.34
CA VAL A 89 -4.99 -19.54 17.41
C VAL A 89 -4.54 -18.09 17.29
N ALA A 90 -5.07 -17.34 16.35
CA ALA A 90 -4.80 -15.92 16.21
C ALA A 90 -5.20 -15.16 17.48
N LYS A 91 -6.38 -15.44 18.02
CA LYS A 91 -6.87 -14.85 19.28
C LYS A 91 -5.97 -15.17 20.44
N ARG A 92 -5.54 -16.43 20.59
CA ARG A 92 -4.62 -16.85 21.65
C ARG A 92 -3.23 -16.22 21.51
N GLU A 93 -2.70 -16.05 20.31
CA GLU A 93 -1.42 -15.37 20.09
C GLU A 93 -1.53 -13.87 20.37
N ILE A 94 -2.65 -13.24 20.03
CA ILE A 94 -2.97 -11.86 20.38
C ILE A 94 -3.12 -11.70 21.89
N GLU A 95 -3.89 -12.57 22.55
CA GLU A 95 -4.11 -12.55 24.00
C GLU A 95 -2.80 -12.79 24.78
N LYS A 96 -1.93 -13.69 24.31
CA LYS A 96 -0.64 -13.98 24.95
C LYS A 96 0.37 -12.84 24.82
N SER A 97 0.34 -12.10 23.74
CA SER A 97 1.21 -10.94 23.57
C SER A 97 0.68 -9.71 24.33
N ALA A 98 -0.63 -9.61 24.51
CA ALA A 98 -1.27 -8.51 25.24
C ALA A 98 -1.20 -8.66 26.78
N ASP A 99 -1.05 -9.89 27.31
CA ASP A 99 -0.97 -10.13 28.75
C ASP A 99 0.46 -10.47 29.21
N PRO A 100 1.18 -9.52 29.82
CA PRO A 100 2.51 -9.78 30.40
C PRO A 100 2.51 -10.80 31.53
N LYS A 101 1.33 -11.19 32.07
CA LYS A 101 1.16 -12.19 33.13
C LYS A 101 0.68 -13.55 32.62
N ALA A 102 0.40 -13.70 31.34
CA ALA A 102 0.03 -14.98 30.76
C ALA A 102 1.21 -15.96 30.79
N SER A 103 1.46 -16.53 31.94
CA SER A 103 2.46 -17.57 32.19
C SER A 103 1.92 -18.93 31.70
N GLY A 104 1.88 -19.15 30.42
CA GLY A 104 1.49 -20.44 29.86
C GLY A 104 2.54 -20.95 28.90
N LYS A 105 2.91 -22.21 29.01
CA LYS A 105 3.90 -22.95 28.24
C LYS A 105 4.21 -22.36 26.87
N TYR A 106 5.45 -21.90 26.68
CA TYR A 106 5.95 -21.41 25.41
C TYR A 106 5.91 -22.50 24.34
N ARG A 107 5.44 -22.13 23.15
CA ARG A 107 5.63 -22.96 21.96
C ARG A 107 7.10 -22.95 21.58
N LYS A 108 7.68 -24.13 21.35
CA LYS A 108 9.01 -24.28 20.79
C LYS A 108 9.06 -23.67 19.39
N ALA A 109 10.22 -23.19 18.91
CA ALA A 109 10.40 -22.60 17.59
C ALA A 109 9.76 -23.42 16.44
N GLY A 110 9.75 -24.75 16.51
CA GLY A 110 9.09 -25.64 15.55
C GLY A 110 7.55 -25.64 15.57
N GLU A 111 6.89 -24.99 16.54
CA GLU A 111 5.42 -24.81 16.50
C GLU A 111 5.00 -23.62 15.62
N PHE A 112 5.90 -22.66 15.38
CA PHE A 112 5.71 -21.62 14.39
C PHE A 112 5.73 -22.18 12.96
N ASP A 113 6.50 -23.25 12.70
CA ASP A 113 6.51 -23.97 11.43
C ASP A 113 5.22 -24.76 11.18
N LYS A 114 4.49 -25.17 12.22
CA LYS A 114 3.14 -25.74 12.07
C LYS A 114 2.12 -24.68 11.64
N VAL A 115 2.29 -23.44 12.10
CA VAL A 115 1.50 -22.30 11.60
C VAL A 115 1.86 -22.01 10.13
N ARG A 116 3.13 -22.17 9.72
CA ARG A 116 3.56 -22.10 8.32
C ARG A 116 2.88 -23.16 7.44
N SER A 117 2.63 -24.36 7.95
CA SER A 117 1.91 -25.41 7.21
C SER A 117 0.42 -25.13 7.06
N THR A 118 -0.16 -24.22 7.84
CA THR A 118 -1.54 -23.75 7.73
C THR A 118 -1.73 -22.62 6.70
N HIS A 119 -0.69 -22.18 5.97
CA HIS A 119 -0.81 -21.29 4.82
C HIS A 119 -1.79 -21.80 3.74
N ARG A 120 -2.21 -23.04 3.81
CA ARG A 120 -3.30 -23.57 2.98
C ARG A 120 -4.69 -22.97 3.28
N LYS A 121 -4.84 -22.22 4.37
CA LYS A 121 -6.09 -21.53 4.76
C LYS A 121 -6.02 -20.00 4.62
N GLY A 122 -4.88 -19.41 4.22
CA GLY A 122 -4.73 -18.00 3.92
C GLY A 122 -5.44 -17.60 2.61
N THR A 123 -5.23 -16.37 2.19
CA THR A 123 -5.80 -15.86 0.94
C THR A 123 -5.46 -16.77 -0.23
N ASN A 124 -6.48 -17.14 -1.02
CA ASN A 124 -6.36 -17.99 -2.18
C ASN A 124 -5.28 -17.47 -3.14
N THR A 125 -4.27 -18.30 -3.41
CA THR A 125 -3.13 -17.93 -4.23
C THR A 125 -3.54 -17.62 -5.68
N GLU A 126 -4.50 -18.34 -6.24
CA GLU A 126 -5.04 -18.09 -7.58
C GLU A 126 -5.78 -16.74 -7.66
N LEU A 127 -6.51 -16.37 -6.60
CA LEU A 127 -7.11 -15.04 -6.46
C LEU A 127 -6.02 -13.96 -6.51
N ILE A 128 -4.96 -14.11 -5.70
CA ILE A 128 -3.84 -13.18 -5.66
C ILE A 128 -3.15 -13.07 -7.03
N THR A 129 -2.83 -14.20 -7.68
CA THR A 129 -2.14 -14.19 -8.99
C THR A 129 -2.99 -13.56 -10.08
N THR A 130 -4.31 -13.78 -10.05
CA THR A 130 -5.25 -13.14 -10.97
C THR A 130 -5.31 -11.63 -10.75
N ALA A 131 -5.36 -11.18 -9.50
CA ALA A 131 -5.30 -9.76 -9.14
C ALA A 131 -4.00 -9.11 -9.64
N TYR A 132 -2.87 -9.79 -9.47
CA TYR A 132 -1.57 -9.31 -9.94
C TYR A 132 -1.44 -9.32 -11.46
N LEU A 133 -2.03 -10.27 -12.17
CA LEU A 133 -2.10 -10.21 -13.65
C LEU A 133 -2.83 -8.95 -14.10
N ALA A 134 -4.00 -8.67 -13.53
CA ALA A 134 -4.76 -7.47 -13.86
C ALA A 134 -3.96 -6.18 -13.58
N ARG A 135 -3.34 -6.08 -12.39
CA ARG A 135 -2.51 -4.94 -12.00
C ARG A 135 -1.29 -4.75 -12.91
N ASN A 136 -0.52 -5.82 -13.13
CA ASN A 136 0.72 -5.78 -13.91
C ASN A 136 0.45 -5.42 -15.37
N ALA A 137 -0.60 -5.98 -15.99
CA ALA A 137 -1.02 -5.63 -17.33
C ALA A 137 -1.52 -4.16 -17.41
N GLY A 138 -2.27 -3.71 -16.41
CA GLY A 138 -2.73 -2.32 -16.33
C GLY A 138 -1.57 -1.33 -16.20
N LEU A 139 -0.57 -1.61 -15.37
CA LEU A 139 0.64 -0.80 -15.26
C LEU A 139 1.45 -0.80 -16.57
N LEU A 140 1.62 -1.96 -17.20
CA LEU A 140 2.32 -2.03 -18.48
C LEU A 140 1.59 -1.26 -19.59
N SER A 141 0.26 -1.24 -19.57
CA SER A 141 -0.52 -0.36 -20.47
C SER A 141 -0.19 1.12 -20.23
N LYS A 142 -0.07 1.56 -18.98
CA LYS A 142 0.35 2.93 -18.65
C LYS A 142 1.79 3.21 -19.13
N VAL A 143 2.71 2.29 -18.89
CA VAL A 143 4.10 2.38 -19.39
C VAL A 143 4.11 2.53 -20.91
N ALA A 144 3.36 1.69 -21.63
CA ALA A 144 3.25 1.75 -23.09
C ALA A 144 2.73 3.11 -23.58
N LYS A 145 1.73 3.69 -22.91
CA LYS A 145 1.25 5.05 -23.21
C LYS A 145 2.32 6.12 -23.03
N VAL A 146 3.07 6.06 -21.91
CA VAL A 146 4.18 7.00 -21.64
C VAL A 146 5.26 6.93 -22.72
N LEU A 147 5.48 5.73 -23.27
CA LEU A 147 6.45 5.49 -24.35
C LEU A 147 5.89 5.67 -25.76
N GLY A 148 4.64 6.13 -25.91
CA GLY A 148 4.00 6.34 -27.20
C GLY A 148 3.67 5.07 -27.99
N LYS A 149 3.58 3.91 -27.31
CA LYS A 149 3.31 2.60 -27.91
C LYS A 149 1.83 2.27 -27.85
N GLU A 150 1.00 2.98 -28.59
CA GLU A 150 -0.47 2.92 -28.50
C GLU A 150 -1.06 1.52 -28.78
N GLY A 151 -0.47 0.73 -29.68
CA GLY A 151 -0.89 -0.65 -29.97
C GLY A 151 -0.72 -1.55 -28.75
N ASP A 152 0.44 -1.46 -28.12
CA ASP A 152 0.77 -2.22 -26.91
C ASP A 152 -0.08 -1.75 -25.72
N ALA A 153 -0.31 -0.46 -25.58
CA ALA A 153 -1.16 0.09 -24.54
C ALA A 153 -2.56 -0.53 -24.59
N LYS A 154 -3.16 -0.64 -25.78
CA LYS A 154 -4.46 -1.29 -25.99
C LYS A 154 -4.40 -2.81 -25.70
N LYS A 155 -3.34 -3.50 -26.16
CA LYS A 155 -3.11 -4.91 -25.90
C LYS A 155 -3.11 -5.21 -24.39
N TYR A 156 -2.27 -4.51 -23.63
CA TYR A 156 -2.13 -4.76 -22.20
C TYR A 156 -3.33 -4.28 -21.39
N ALA A 157 -4.01 -3.23 -21.81
CA ALA A 157 -5.32 -2.85 -21.25
C ALA A 157 -6.36 -3.98 -21.41
N ALA A 158 -6.41 -4.62 -22.58
CA ALA A 158 -7.34 -5.72 -22.82
C ALA A 158 -7.04 -6.95 -21.94
N ILE A 159 -5.75 -7.27 -21.70
CA ILE A 159 -5.35 -8.36 -20.79
C ILE A 159 -5.79 -8.00 -19.35
N SER A 160 -5.55 -6.77 -18.90
CA SER A 160 -5.97 -6.28 -17.59
C SER A 160 -7.48 -6.42 -17.40
N GLU A 161 -8.28 -5.94 -18.36
CA GLU A 161 -9.74 -6.01 -18.29
C GLU A 161 -10.28 -7.45 -18.32
N LYS A 162 -9.64 -8.34 -19.11
CA LYS A 162 -9.99 -9.76 -19.12
C LYS A 162 -9.74 -10.40 -17.73
N ALA A 163 -8.62 -10.07 -17.11
CA ALA A 163 -8.28 -10.56 -15.77
C ALA A 163 -9.22 -9.99 -14.69
N LYS A 164 -9.59 -8.70 -14.75
CA LYS A 164 -10.59 -8.09 -13.86
C LYS A 164 -11.95 -8.78 -13.98
N LYS A 165 -12.42 -9.02 -15.21
CA LYS A 165 -13.69 -9.74 -15.44
C LYS A 165 -13.64 -11.16 -14.90
N GLY A 166 -12.53 -11.88 -15.12
CA GLY A 166 -12.32 -13.21 -14.56
C GLY A 166 -12.34 -13.19 -13.03
N PHE A 167 -11.61 -12.24 -12.43
CA PHE A 167 -11.56 -12.04 -10.99
C PHE A 167 -12.97 -11.81 -10.42
N THR A 168 -13.69 -10.82 -10.94
CA THR A 168 -15.05 -10.49 -10.48
C THR A 168 -15.98 -11.70 -10.61
N LYS A 169 -15.99 -12.36 -11.77
CA LYS A 169 -16.88 -13.51 -12.01
C LYS A 169 -16.61 -14.67 -11.06
N LYS A 170 -15.34 -14.90 -10.68
CA LYS A 170 -14.97 -16.10 -9.90
C LYS A 170 -14.93 -15.85 -8.40
N TYR A 171 -14.52 -14.65 -7.95
CA TYR A 171 -14.18 -14.40 -6.55
C TYR A 171 -15.05 -13.34 -5.87
N VAL A 172 -15.96 -12.69 -6.58
CA VAL A 172 -16.78 -11.61 -6.01
C VAL A 172 -18.26 -11.99 -6.06
N PHE A 173 -18.94 -11.79 -4.93
CA PHE A 173 -20.37 -12.08 -4.76
C PHE A 173 -21.20 -10.78 -4.76
N GLU A 174 -22.50 -10.89 -5.08
CA GLU A 174 -23.41 -9.75 -5.20
C GLU A 174 -23.56 -8.92 -3.92
N ASP A 175 -23.32 -9.54 -2.77
CA ASP A 175 -23.35 -8.89 -1.46
C ASP A 175 -22.06 -8.21 -1.06
N GLY A 176 -21.07 -8.16 -1.97
CA GLY A 176 -19.76 -7.57 -1.75
C GLY A 176 -18.72 -8.51 -1.11
N THR A 177 -19.09 -9.77 -0.84
CA THR A 177 -18.13 -10.75 -0.35
C THR A 177 -17.05 -11.01 -1.41
N VAL A 178 -15.79 -11.01 -0.99
CA VAL A 178 -14.65 -11.49 -1.77
C VAL A 178 -14.23 -12.84 -1.22
N ASP A 179 -13.98 -13.81 -2.12
CA ASP A 179 -13.63 -15.19 -1.76
C ASP A 179 -12.53 -15.26 -0.68
N ASN A 180 -12.64 -16.23 0.23
CA ASN A 180 -11.85 -16.40 1.45
C ASN A 180 -12.09 -15.37 2.58
N GLU A 181 -12.73 -14.23 2.35
CA GLU A 181 -12.99 -13.18 3.35
C GLU A 181 -11.78 -12.81 4.22
N THR A 182 -10.58 -12.88 3.65
CA THR A 182 -9.35 -12.45 4.32
C THR A 182 -9.11 -10.96 4.10
N GLN A 183 -8.38 -10.31 5.01
CA GLN A 183 -8.01 -8.90 4.81
C GLN A 183 -7.34 -8.70 3.45
N THR A 184 -6.40 -9.55 3.08
CA THR A 184 -5.64 -9.43 1.82
C THR A 184 -6.51 -9.65 0.59
N ALA A 185 -7.51 -10.55 0.63
CA ALA A 185 -8.43 -10.74 -0.50
C ALA A 185 -9.17 -9.44 -0.85
N TYR A 186 -9.73 -8.76 0.17
CA TYR A 186 -10.37 -7.45 -0.01
C TYR A 186 -9.38 -6.37 -0.44
N LEU A 187 -8.18 -6.35 0.14
CA LEU A 187 -7.18 -5.33 -0.14
C LEU A 187 -6.68 -5.38 -1.58
N VAL A 188 -6.42 -6.56 -2.14
CA VAL A 188 -6.03 -6.66 -3.56
C VAL A 188 -7.20 -6.31 -4.49
N ALA A 189 -8.43 -6.68 -4.12
CA ALA A 189 -9.62 -6.36 -4.90
C ALA A 189 -9.89 -4.84 -4.97
N LEU A 190 -9.84 -4.16 -3.81
CA LEU A 190 -10.06 -2.72 -3.67
C LEU A 190 -8.84 -1.90 -4.09
N GLY A 191 -7.63 -2.33 -3.68
CA GLY A 191 -6.37 -1.60 -3.91
C GLY A 191 -5.95 -1.58 -5.37
N PHE A 192 -6.27 -2.63 -6.14
CA PHE A 192 -5.95 -2.71 -7.57
C PHE A 192 -7.13 -2.34 -8.48
N ASP A 193 -8.23 -1.79 -7.93
CA ASP A 193 -9.42 -1.39 -8.67
C ASP A 193 -9.99 -2.51 -9.55
N LEU A 194 -10.18 -3.71 -8.97
CA LEU A 194 -10.68 -4.88 -9.68
C LEU A 194 -12.21 -4.99 -9.63
N LEU A 195 -12.84 -4.25 -8.73
CA LEU A 195 -14.27 -4.37 -8.47
C LEU A 195 -15.09 -3.40 -9.34
N PRO A 196 -16.25 -3.84 -9.86
CA PRO A 196 -17.23 -2.94 -10.46
C PRO A 196 -17.72 -1.89 -9.44
N ASP A 197 -18.12 -0.72 -9.95
CA ASP A 197 -18.51 0.40 -9.08
C ASP A 197 -19.68 0.05 -8.16
N GLU A 198 -20.65 -0.70 -8.65
CA GLU A 198 -21.86 -1.13 -7.92
C GLU A 198 -21.59 -2.09 -6.76
N ILE A 199 -20.43 -2.77 -6.76
CA ILE A 199 -20.05 -3.73 -5.71
C ILE A 199 -19.00 -3.13 -4.76
N ARG A 200 -18.23 -2.16 -5.21
CA ARG A 200 -17.04 -1.64 -4.54
C ARG A 200 -17.31 -1.19 -3.11
N GLU A 201 -18.36 -0.39 -2.90
CA GLU A 201 -18.72 0.10 -1.56
C GLU A 201 -19.11 -1.04 -0.62
N LYS A 202 -19.94 -1.98 -1.10
CA LYS A 202 -20.34 -3.16 -0.30
C LYS A 202 -19.12 -4.00 0.10
N SER A 203 -18.16 -4.18 -0.81
CA SER A 203 -16.93 -4.92 -0.52
C SER A 203 -16.08 -4.19 0.49
N PHE A 204 -16.01 -2.87 0.43
CA PHE A 204 -15.30 -2.08 1.42
C PHE A 204 -15.95 -2.17 2.81
N GLU A 205 -17.28 -2.07 2.90
CA GLU A 205 -17.99 -2.27 4.17
C GLU A 205 -17.75 -3.65 4.78
N ARG A 206 -17.70 -4.69 3.94
CA ARG A 206 -17.34 -6.04 4.39
C ARG A 206 -15.91 -6.13 4.88
N PHE A 207 -14.97 -5.53 4.15
CA PHE A 207 -13.58 -5.43 4.58
C PHE A 207 -13.46 -4.78 5.96
N VAL A 208 -14.18 -3.67 6.19
CA VAL A 208 -14.20 -2.99 7.50
C VAL A 208 -14.69 -3.94 8.58
N LYS A 209 -15.78 -4.72 8.34
CA LYS A 209 -16.29 -5.72 9.29
C LYS A 209 -15.25 -6.81 9.57
N VAL A 210 -14.56 -7.32 8.55
CA VAL A 210 -13.49 -8.32 8.72
C VAL A 210 -12.36 -7.75 9.59
N LEU A 211 -11.97 -6.50 9.36
CA LEU A 211 -10.94 -5.82 10.14
C LEU A 211 -11.40 -5.60 11.60
N GLU A 212 -12.61 -5.10 11.81
CA GLU A 212 -13.18 -4.86 13.16
C GLU A 212 -13.36 -6.17 13.94
N ASN A 213 -13.82 -7.24 13.29
CA ASN A 213 -13.93 -8.57 13.90
C ASN A 213 -12.57 -9.15 14.32
N SER A 214 -11.49 -8.73 13.70
CA SER A 214 -10.12 -9.07 14.12
C SER A 214 -9.62 -8.21 15.30
N GLY A 215 -10.42 -7.29 15.82
CA GLY A 215 -10.03 -6.32 16.85
C GLY A 215 -9.22 -5.14 16.29
N VAL A 216 -9.24 -4.94 14.96
CA VAL A 216 -8.41 -3.96 14.24
C VAL A 216 -6.91 -4.27 14.39
N TYR A 217 -6.56 -5.53 14.11
CA TYR A 217 -5.18 -6.00 14.07
C TYR A 217 -4.73 -6.34 12.64
N LEU A 218 -3.44 -6.24 12.39
CA LEU A 218 -2.81 -6.65 11.14
C LEU A 218 -2.90 -8.18 10.98
N ARG A 219 -3.61 -8.66 9.97
CA ARG A 219 -3.62 -10.08 9.62
C ARG A 219 -3.00 -10.35 8.25
N THR A 220 -2.62 -9.29 7.57
CA THR A 220 -1.98 -9.31 6.26
C THR A 220 -0.51 -9.74 6.35
N GLY A 221 -0.03 -10.35 5.27
CA GLY A 221 1.39 -10.57 5.01
C GLY A 221 2.01 -9.46 4.16
N PHE A 222 3.06 -9.80 3.41
CA PHE A 222 3.83 -8.84 2.63
C PHE A 222 3.05 -8.16 1.50
N LEU A 223 2.03 -8.83 0.95
CA LEU A 223 1.24 -8.29 -0.18
C LEU A 223 0.06 -7.42 0.28
N GLY A 224 -0.57 -7.79 1.38
CA GLY A 224 -1.72 -7.05 1.90
C GLY A 224 -1.32 -5.83 2.72
N THR A 225 -0.25 -5.92 3.52
CA THR A 225 0.16 -4.85 4.44
C THR A 225 0.40 -3.50 3.76
N PRO A 226 1.07 -3.41 2.59
CA PRO A 226 1.26 -2.13 1.90
C PRO A 226 -0.04 -1.47 1.43
N LEU A 227 -1.09 -2.25 1.20
CA LEU A 227 -2.38 -1.74 0.70
C LEU A 227 -3.30 -1.29 1.84
N LEU A 228 -3.08 -1.73 3.06
CA LEU A 228 -4.04 -1.66 4.15
C LEU A 228 -4.41 -0.23 4.54
N THR A 229 -3.44 0.58 4.93
CA THR A 229 -3.66 1.97 5.34
C THR A 229 -4.08 2.86 4.16
N GLU A 230 -3.57 2.56 2.97
CA GLU A 230 -3.92 3.29 1.74
C GLU A 230 -5.39 3.06 1.36
N VAL A 231 -5.86 1.80 1.35
CA VAL A 231 -7.26 1.47 1.06
C VAL A 231 -8.18 2.10 2.10
N LEU A 232 -7.88 1.97 3.40
CA LEU A 232 -8.68 2.59 4.45
C LEU A 232 -8.79 4.11 4.27
N THR A 233 -7.67 4.78 3.98
CA THR A 233 -7.63 6.23 3.77
C THR A 233 -8.41 6.65 2.53
N ARG A 234 -8.25 5.91 1.41
CA ARG A 234 -8.96 6.19 0.15
C ARG A 234 -10.47 6.09 0.27
N TYR A 235 -10.96 5.19 1.14
CA TYR A 235 -12.39 5.00 1.39
C TYR A 235 -12.90 5.72 2.66
N GLY A 236 -12.17 6.71 3.17
CA GLY A 236 -12.63 7.59 4.25
C GLY A 236 -12.51 7.03 5.66
N ARG A 237 -11.87 5.85 5.86
CA ARG A 237 -11.63 5.24 7.18
C ARG A 237 -10.19 5.46 7.64
N THR A 238 -9.74 6.71 7.56
CA THR A 238 -8.42 7.13 8.08
C THR A 238 -8.30 6.88 9.59
N ASP A 239 -9.43 6.92 10.33
CA ASP A 239 -9.51 6.55 11.72
C ASP A 239 -8.97 5.13 12.00
N LEU A 240 -9.38 4.16 11.18
CA LEU A 240 -8.88 2.78 11.28
C LEU A 240 -7.41 2.65 10.88
N ALA A 241 -6.97 3.41 9.87
CA ALA A 241 -5.56 3.43 9.48
C ALA A 241 -4.66 3.90 10.62
N TYR A 242 -5.03 4.99 11.31
CA TYR A 242 -4.33 5.46 12.50
C TYR A 242 -4.41 4.47 13.67
N ARG A 243 -5.56 3.86 13.89
CA ARG A 243 -5.72 2.85 14.94
C ARG A 243 -4.78 1.65 14.72
N LEU A 244 -4.60 1.21 13.48
CA LEU A 244 -3.64 0.17 13.13
C LEU A 244 -2.19 0.63 13.36
N LEU A 245 -1.83 1.85 12.92
CA LEU A 245 -0.50 2.40 13.09
C LEU A 245 -0.11 2.51 14.57
N LEU A 246 -1.02 2.99 15.41
CA LEU A 246 -0.78 3.29 16.83
C LEU A 246 -1.04 2.11 17.77
N ASN A 247 -1.37 0.94 17.22
CA ASN A 247 -1.57 -0.26 18.00
C ASN A 247 -0.22 -0.82 18.49
N GLU A 248 -0.06 -1.00 19.81
CA GLU A 248 1.13 -1.57 20.43
C GLU A 248 1.03 -3.09 20.63
N GLY A 249 -0.18 -3.66 20.49
CA GLY A 249 -0.41 -5.10 20.63
C GLY A 249 0.04 -5.88 19.40
N PHE A 250 0.39 -7.14 19.59
CA PHE A 250 0.76 -8.06 18.51
C PHE A 250 -0.47 -8.54 17.72
N PRO A 251 -0.43 -8.56 16.39
CA PRO A 251 0.59 -8.04 15.50
C PRO A 251 0.34 -6.56 15.12
N SER A 252 1.40 -5.75 15.16
CA SER A 252 1.34 -4.32 14.80
C SER A 252 2.73 -3.77 14.48
N TRP A 253 2.79 -2.56 13.91
CA TRP A 253 4.06 -1.85 13.67
C TRP A 253 4.76 -1.43 14.96
N LEU A 254 4.01 -1.09 16.02
CA LEU A 254 4.61 -0.64 17.28
C LEU A 254 5.02 -1.80 18.18
N TYR A 255 4.43 -3.00 18.03
CA TYR A 255 4.82 -4.15 18.85
C TYR A 255 6.33 -4.44 18.81
N PRO A 256 7.01 -4.55 17.63
CA PRO A 256 8.46 -4.70 17.60
C PRO A 256 9.21 -3.59 18.36
N ILE A 257 8.72 -2.36 18.30
CA ILE A 257 9.33 -1.22 19.01
C ILE A 257 9.22 -1.42 20.52
N THR A 258 8.08 -1.88 21.04
CA THR A 258 7.92 -2.21 22.46
C THR A 258 8.84 -3.36 22.90
N GLN A 259 9.34 -4.16 21.97
CA GLN A 259 10.31 -5.22 22.19
C GLN A 259 11.76 -4.78 21.95
N GLY A 260 12.01 -3.47 21.76
CA GLY A 260 13.34 -2.89 21.58
C GLY A 260 13.85 -2.85 20.14
N ALA A 261 12.97 -3.00 19.14
CA ALA A 261 13.36 -2.90 17.74
C ALA A 261 13.86 -1.50 17.38
N THR A 262 14.97 -1.43 16.65
CA THR A 262 15.53 -0.21 16.04
C THR A 262 15.52 -0.28 14.52
N THR A 263 15.08 -1.41 13.96
CA THR A 263 15.02 -1.71 12.53
C THR A 263 13.68 -2.36 12.21
N MET A 264 13.31 -2.42 10.93
CA MET A 264 12.14 -3.16 10.49
C MET A 264 12.46 -4.66 10.42
N TRP A 265 11.65 -5.46 11.12
CA TRP A 265 11.82 -6.91 11.19
C TRP A 265 11.01 -7.62 10.10
N GLU A 266 11.47 -8.82 9.71
CA GLU A 266 10.76 -9.69 8.77
C GLU A 266 9.43 -10.21 9.33
N ARG A 267 9.38 -10.47 10.63
CA ARG A 267 8.18 -10.94 11.35
C ARG A 267 7.84 -9.98 12.46
N TRP A 268 6.56 -9.81 12.75
CA TRP A 268 6.11 -8.97 13.87
C TRP A 268 6.67 -9.42 15.22
N ASN A 269 6.96 -10.74 15.37
CA ASN A 269 7.51 -11.37 16.57
C ASN A 269 8.90 -11.96 16.35
N SER A 270 9.74 -11.32 15.54
CA SER A 270 11.13 -11.77 15.32
C SER A 270 11.91 -11.91 16.63
N TYR A 271 11.58 -11.08 17.62
CA TYR A 271 12.08 -11.16 19.00
C TYR A 271 10.97 -10.73 19.97
N SER A 272 11.02 -11.28 21.20
CA SER A 272 10.28 -10.72 22.32
C SER A 272 11.12 -10.83 23.62
N HIS A 273 10.96 -9.89 24.53
CA HIS A 273 11.59 -9.92 25.84
C HIS A 273 11.26 -11.20 26.62
N LYS A 274 10.12 -11.79 26.32
CA LYS A 274 9.59 -12.97 27.02
C LYS A 274 10.14 -14.29 26.49
N THR A 275 10.30 -14.42 25.16
CA THR A 275 10.66 -15.69 24.50
C THR A 275 12.04 -15.67 23.84
N GLY A 276 12.69 -14.50 23.78
CA GLY A 276 13.93 -14.32 23.04
C GLY A 276 13.68 -14.28 21.52
N PHE A 277 14.68 -14.71 20.75
CA PHE A 277 14.63 -14.75 19.29
C PHE A 277 13.61 -15.77 18.78
N GLY A 278 12.93 -15.41 17.69
CA GLY A 278 12.00 -16.29 16.98
C GLY A 278 12.71 -17.37 16.15
N ASP A 279 12.09 -17.73 15.02
CA ASP A 279 12.58 -18.77 14.12
C ASP A 279 14.02 -18.50 13.63
N ALA A 280 14.95 -19.44 13.92
CA ALA A 280 16.34 -19.32 13.51
C ALA A 280 16.56 -19.52 11.99
N GLY A 281 15.65 -20.18 11.31
CA GLY A 281 15.77 -20.50 9.87
C GLY A 281 15.31 -19.39 8.93
N MET A 282 14.43 -18.48 9.40
CA MET A 282 13.89 -17.38 8.60
C MET A 282 13.46 -16.24 9.52
N ASN A 283 14.39 -15.35 9.84
CA ASN A 283 14.16 -14.28 10.80
C ASN A 283 15.16 -13.14 10.60
N SER A 284 14.93 -12.31 9.58
CA SER A 284 15.75 -11.13 9.35
C SER A 284 15.34 -9.97 10.26
N PHE A 285 16.30 -9.27 10.82
CA PHE A 285 16.11 -8.04 11.58
C PHE A 285 16.27 -6.77 10.73
N ASN A 286 16.57 -6.91 9.46
CA ASN A 286 16.67 -5.84 8.46
C ASN A 286 15.88 -6.23 7.21
N HIS A 287 14.54 -6.21 7.31
CA HIS A 287 13.66 -6.61 6.23
C HIS A 287 12.65 -5.49 5.92
N TYR A 288 12.68 -4.97 4.69
CA TYR A 288 11.93 -3.75 4.34
C TYR A 288 10.40 -3.94 4.21
N ALA A 289 9.88 -5.16 4.04
CA ALA A 289 8.50 -5.39 3.58
C ALA A 289 7.44 -4.64 4.40
N TYR A 290 7.49 -4.74 5.73
CA TYR A 290 6.55 -4.00 6.59
C TYR A 290 6.89 -2.52 6.72
N GLY A 291 8.08 -2.11 6.30
CA GLY A 291 8.49 -0.70 6.18
C GLY A 291 7.74 0.07 5.09
N ALA A 292 6.95 -0.62 4.26
CA ALA A 292 6.03 0.00 3.31
C ALA A 292 5.06 1.01 3.95
N ILE A 293 4.80 0.94 5.26
CA ILE A 293 4.05 1.96 6.02
C ILE A 293 4.66 3.37 5.86
N GLY A 294 5.97 3.48 5.59
CA GLY A 294 6.66 4.73 5.33
C GLY A 294 6.04 5.54 4.19
N GLU A 295 5.54 4.88 3.14
CA GLU A 295 4.79 5.55 2.06
C GLU A 295 3.57 6.27 2.61
N TRP A 296 2.76 5.60 3.43
CA TRP A 296 1.57 6.21 4.01
C TRP A 296 1.90 7.34 5.00
N LEU A 297 3.01 7.23 5.75
CA LEU A 297 3.48 8.29 6.63
C LEU A 297 3.84 9.55 5.85
N TYR A 298 4.53 9.43 4.73
CA TYR A 298 4.83 10.58 3.87
C TYR A 298 3.58 11.12 3.17
N LYS A 299 2.83 10.26 2.50
CA LYS A 299 1.68 10.63 1.68
C LYS A 299 0.52 11.17 2.50
N SER A 300 0.18 10.49 3.61
CA SER A 300 -1.04 10.78 4.36
C SER A 300 -0.76 11.50 5.68
N VAL A 301 0.26 11.12 6.45
CA VAL A 301 0.50 11.78 7.75
C VAL A 301 1.22 13.12 7.54
N ALA A 302 2.37 13.13 6.87
CA ALA A 302 3.06 14.38 6.54
C ALA A 302 2.33 15.15 5.42
N GLY A 303 1.64 14.43 4.54
CA GLY A 303 0.86 15.01 3.46
C GLY A 303 1.70 15.50 2.30
N ILE A 304 2.78 14.80 1.93
CA ILE A 304 3.60 15.10 0.74
C ILE A 304 3.55 13.92 -0.20
N TRP A 305 3.08 14.13 -1.43
CA TRP A 305 3.08 13.08 -2.44
C TRP A 305 3.31 13.63 -3.85
N ARG A 306 3.75 12.75 -4.73
CA ARG A 306 3.89 13.03 -6.15
C ARG A 306 2.54 12.97 -6.86
N ASP A 307 2.41 13.69 -7.94
CA ASP A 307 1.28 13.61 -8.85
C ASP A 307 1.62 12.65 -10.00
N GLU A 308 0.84 11.57 -10.17
CA GLU A 308 1.07 10.59 -11.24
C GLU A 308 0.91 11.20 -12.65
N ALA A 309 0.06 12.23 -12.79
CA ALA A 309 -0.12 12.94 -14.06
C ALA A 309 1.08 13.85 -14.40
N ASN A 310 1.85 14.27 -13.38
CA ASN A 310 3.00 15.15 -13.50
C ASN A 310 4.21 14.57 -12.76
N PRO A 311 4.80 13.45 -13.27
CA PRO A 311 5.85 12.69 -12.57
C PRO A 311 7.10 13.54 -12.32
N GLY A 312 7.94 13.05 -11.40
CA GLY A 312 9.17 13.72 -10.98
C GLY A 312 8.91 14.93 -10.07
N TYR A 313 7.79 14.97 -9.36
CA TYR A 313 7.40 16.09 -8.49
C TYR A 313 7.27 17.43 -9.25
N LYS A 314 6.92 17.37 -10.53
CA LYS A 314 6.59 18.57 -11.29
C LYS A 314 5.37 19.29 -10.72
N ASN A 315 4.40 18.51 -10.23
CA ASN A 315 3.35 18.95 -9.33
C ASN A 315 3.41 18.11 -8.05
N ILE A 316 3.31 18.75 -6.89
CA ILE A 316 3.39 18.11 -5.57
C ILE A 316 2.02 18.18 -4.94
N ILE A 317 1.52 17.04 -4.45
CA ILE A 317 0.25 16.98 -3.72
C ILE A 317 0.54 17.14 -2.24
N PHE A 318 -0.02 18.19 -1.62
CA PHE A 318 -0.01 18.41 -0.18
C PHE A 318 -1.40 18.08 0.38
N ASN A 319 -1.52 16.94 1.08
CA ASN A 319 -2.82 16.43 1.55
C ASN A 319 -2.69 15.66 2.87
N PRO A 320 -2.39 16.33 3.99
CA PRO A 320 -2.31 15.66 5.27
C PRO A 320 -3.68 15.14 5.72
N LYS A 321 -3.72 13.92 6.20
CA LYS A 321 -4.90 13.27 6.78
C LYS A 321 -4.75 13.26 8.30
N LEU A 322 -5.46 14.14 8.97
CA LEU A 322 -5.41 14.26 10.43
C LEU A 322 -6.12 13.09 11.10
N GLY A 323 -5.64 12.63 12.24
CA GLY A 323 -6.28 11.54 12.99
C GLY A 323 -5.41 10.94 14.09
N GLY A 324 -5.91 9.91 14.76
CA GLY A 324 -5.20 9.12 15.76
C GLY A 324 -4.71 9.89 16.99
N GLY A 325 -5.20 11.10 17.24
CA GLY A 325 -4.68 11.98 18.30
C GLY A 325 -3.30 12.56 18.01
N ILE A 326 -2.76 12.37 16.80
CA ILE A 326 -1.51 13.02 16.36
C ILE A 326 -1.77 14.53 16.23
N THR A 327 -0.98 15.33 16.94
CA THR A 327 -1.13 16.80 16.96
C THR A 327 -0.12 17.52 16.08
N PHE A 328 0.88 16.83 15.57
CA PHE A 328 1.85 17.39 14.63
C PHE A 328 2.49 16.30 13.76
N ALA A 329 2.90 16.68 12.57
CA ALA A 329 3.80 15.88 11.74
C ALA A 329 4.64 16.80 10.86
N SER A 330 5.81 16.30 10.46
CA SER A 330 6.72 17.00 9.55
C SER A 330 7.38 16.00 8.62
N GLY A 331 7.49 16.36 7.36
CA GLY A 331 8.20 15.58 6.34
C GLY A 331 8.91 16.49 5.35
N THR A 332 10.04 16.01 4.85
CA THR A 332 10.80 16.67 3.79
C THR A 332 11.14 15.67 2.72
N HIS A 333 11.20 16.13 1.48
CA HIS A 333 11.56 15.27 0.35
C HIS A 333 12.43 16.04 -0.64
N GLU A 334 13.62 15.51 -0.93
CA GLU A 334 14.48 16.02 -1.98
C GLU A 334 13.92 15.60 -3.34
N THR A 335 13.39 16.57 -4.07
CA THR A 335 12.88 16.36 -5.42
C THR A 335 13.94 16.73 -6.47
N PRO A 336 13.78 16.35 -7.75
CA PRO A 336 14.65 16.85 -8.82
C PRO A 336 14.71 18.37 -8.94
N TYR A 337 13.78 19.09 -8.32
CA TYR A 337 13.66 20.55 -8.36
C TYR A 337 14.09 21.23 -7.07
N GLY A 338 14.46 20.47 -6.05
CA GLY A 338 14.86 20.95 -4.72
C GLY A 338 13.95 20.41 -3.61
N LEU A 339 14.15 20.91 -2.41
CA LEU A 339 13.49 20.46 -1.21
C LEU A 339 11.99 20.80 -1.21
N ALA A 340 11.14 19.81 -1.12
CA ALA A 340 9.73 19.95 -0.75
C ALA A 340 9.56 19.68 0.75
N SER A 341 8.69 20.41 1.42
CA SER A 341 8.41 20.16 2.84
C SER A 341 6.94 20.40 3.19
N SER A 342 6.48 19.67 4.20
CA SER A 342 5.18 19.85 4.84
C SER A 342 5.38 19.68 6.34
N SER A 343 4.94 20.64 7.14
CA SER A 343 5.01 20.58 8.59
C SER A 343 3.76 21.20 9.17
N TRP A 344 2.99 20.43 9.91
CA TRP A 344 1.74 20.90 10.50
C TRP A 344 1.67 20.59 12.00
N ARG A 345 0.91 21.44 12.70
CA ARG A 345 0.57 21.29 14.12
C ARG A 345 -0.88 21.73 14.32
N VAL A 346 -1.60 21.00 15.16
CA VAL A 346 -2.95 21.37 15.61
C VAL A 346 -2.90 21.69 17.09
N SER A 347 -3.37 22.89 17.45
CA SER A 347 -3.53 23.36 18.82
C SER A 347 -4.80 24.17 18.93
N ASP A 348 -5.59 23.94 19.98
CA ASP A 348 -6.86 24.65 20.24
C ASP A 348 -7.83 24.68 19.05
N GLY A 349 -7.86 23.58 18.29
CA GLY A 349 -8.71 23.44 17.10
C GLY A 349 -8.27 24.30 15.91
N VAL A 350 -7.05 24.81 15.92
CA VAL A 350 -6.42 25.53 14.81
C VAL A 350 -5.25 24.70 14.29
N MET A 351 -5.19 24.52 12.99
CA MET A 351 -4.05 23.93 12.31
C MET A 351 -3.15 25.04 11.76
N GLU A 352 -1.90 25.02 12.19
CA GLU A 352 -0.80 25.74 11.59
C GLU A 352 -0.06 24.80 10.65
N TRP A 353 0.06 25.15 9.39
CA TRP A 353 0.67 24.30 8.39
C TRP A 353 1.65 25.10 7.52
N ARG A 354 2.87 24.62 7.42
CA ARG A 354 3.93 25.18 6.56
C ARG A 354 4.21 24.21 5.44
N ILE A 355 4.24 24.73 4.21
CA ILE A 355 4.67 23.98 3.02
C ILE A 355 5.73 24.73 2.24
N VAL A 356 6.63 24.00 1.63
CA VAL A 356 7.62 24.51 0.67
C VAL A 356 7.43 23.79 -0.65
N ILE A 357 7.20 24.59 -1.70
CA ILE A 357 7.11 24.15 -3.08
C ILE A 357 8.39 24.63 -3.77
N PRO A 358 9.28 23.71 -4.21
CA PRO A 358 10.56 24.07 -4.80
C PRO A 358 10.40 24.83 -6.13
N PRO A 359 11.44 25.55 -6.59
CA PRO A 359 11.46 26.20 -7.90
C PRO A 359 11.09 25.24 -9.03
N ASN A 360 10.43 25.75 -10.08
CA ASN A 360 10.00 24.97 -11.26
C ASN A 360 8.99 23.83 -10.98
N SER A 361 8.42 23.77 -9.78
CA SER A 361 7.31 22.89 -9.41
C SER A 361 6.07 23.72 -9.09
N THR A 362 4.92 23.04 -9.08
CA THR A 362 3.66 23.55 -8.54
C THR A 362 3.17 22.66 -7.40
N GLY A 363 2.22 23.14 -6.63
CA GLY A 363 1.58 22.35 -5.57
C GLY A 363 0.07 22.32 -5.70
N THR A 364 -0.53 21.14 -5.57
CA THR A 364 -1.95 20.97 -5.32
C THR A 364 -2.14 20.80 -3.81
N VAL A 365 -2.78 21.77 -3.17
CA VAL A 365 -2.93 21.83 -1.72
C VAL A 365 -4.37 21.50 -1.34
N VAL A 366 -4.56 20.40 -0.59
CA VAL A 366 -5.85 19.95 -0.09
C VAL A 366 -5.96 20.33 1.37
N PHE A 367 -6.83 21.28 1.66
CA PHE A 367 -7.08 21.74 3.03
C PHE A 367 -8.07 20.83 3.73
N PRO A 368 -7.77 20.25 4.90
CA PRO A 368 -8.66 19.36 5.63
C PRO A 368 -9.80 20.14 6.33
N THR A 369 -10.53 20.95 5.58
CA THR A 369 -11.65 21.77 6.04
C THR A 369 -12.67 22.02 4.94
N SER A 370 -13.94 22.08 5.31
CA SER A 370 -15.05 22.54 4.43
C SER A 370 -15.29 24.05 4.52
N ASN A 371 -14.69 24.71 5.54
CA ASN A 371 -14.89 26.13 5.83
C ASN A 371 -13.79 26.99 5.19
N SER A 372 -14.03 27.45 3.97
CA SER A 372 -13.12 28.36 3.24
C SER A 372 -12.84 29.67 4.00
N ALA A 373 -13.82 30.17 4.77
CA ALA A 373 -13.64 31.40 5.57
C ALA A 373 -12.59 31.27 6.66
N SER A 374 -12.28 30.01 7.11
CA SER A 374 -11.25 29.77 8.11
C SER A 374 -9.82 29.73 7.54
N VAL A 375 -9.69 29.59 6.21
CA VAL A 375 -8.38 29.40 5.57
C VAL A 375 -7.65 30.75 5.38
N ARG A 376 -6.41 30.81 5.84
CA ARG A 376 -5.48 31.91 5.60
C ARG A 376 -4.18 31.35 5.04
N VAL A 377 -3.68 31.96 3.98
CA VAL A 377 -2.39 31.64 3.37
C VAL A 377 -1.52 32.90 3.43
N ASN A 378 -0.40 32.84 4.11
CA ASN A 378 0.47 34.00 4.37
C ASN A 378 -0.27 35.20 4.99
N GLY A 379 -1.22 34.93 5.89
CA GLY A 379 -2.06 35.92 6.56
C GLY A 379 -3.29 36.40 5.76
N TYR A 380 -3.37 36.10 4.47
CA TYR A 380 -4.45 36.55 3.59
C TYR A 380 -5.54 35.49 3.41
N LYS A 381 -6.78 35.95 3.26
CA LYS A 381 -7.88 35.06 2.85
C LYS A 381 -7.67 34.58 1.44
N VAL A 382 -7.88 33.29 1.20
CA VAL A 382 -7.95 32.75 -0.15
C VAL A 382 -9.33 33.09 -0.73
N PRO A 383 -9.41 33.66 -1.95
CA PRO A 383 -10.69 33.94 -2.60
C PRO A 383 -11.51 32.66 -2.78
N GLU A 384 -12.83 32.73 -2.53
CA GLU A 384 -13.73 31.57 -2.63
C GLU A 384 -13.68 30.89 -4.01
N LYS A 385 -13.53 31.67 -5.07
CA LYS A 385 -13.44 31.21 -6.46
C LYS A 385 -12.21 30.36 -6.76
N ASP A 386 -11.17 30.44 -5.92
CA ASP A 386 -9.91 29.71 -6.09
C ASP A 386 -9.96 28.32 -5.44
N PHE A 387 -11.04 28.03 -4.69
CA PHE A 387 -11.24 26.71 -4.10
C PHE A 387 -12.04 25.79 -5.00
N ILE A 388 -11.57 24.55 -5.11
CA ILE A 388 -12.31 23.39 -5.60
C ILE A 388 -12.85 22.67 -4.35
N ARG A 389 -14.17 22.46 -4.29
CA ARG A 389 -14.82 21.71 -3.20
C ARG A 389 -14.85 20.23 -3.56
N ASN A 390 -14.26 19.42 -2.71
CA ASN A 390 -14.21 17.98 -2.88
C ASN A 390 -15.45 17.31 -2.27
N SER A 391 -15.81 16.13 -2.76
CA SER A 391 -16.95 15.34 -2.26
C SER A 391 -16.81 14.90 -0.80
N ASP A 392 -15.55 14.78 -0.30
CA ASP A 392 -15.24 14.45 1.09
C ASP A 392 -15.30 15.66 2.04
N GLY A 393 -15.74 16.81 1.55
CA GLY A 393 -15.85 18.05 2.33
C GLY A 393 -14.53 18.78 2.52
N THR A 394 -13.44 18.38 1.85
CA THR A 394 -12.19 19.16 1.82
C THR A 394 -12.20 20.21 0.73
N LEU A 395 -11.26 21.14 0.83
CA LEU A 395 -11.07 22.22 -0.17
C LEU A 395 -9.71 22.06 -0.83
N THR A 396 -9.65 22.27 -2.14
CA THR A 396 -8.38 22.21 -2.90
C THR A 396 -8.08 23.55 -3.56
N VAL A 397 -6.83 23.98 -3.51
CA VAL A 397 -6.26 24.97 -4.40
C VAL A 397 -5.23 24.26 -5.28
N ASP A 398 -5.45 24.30 -6.58
CA ASP A 398 -4.60 23.64 -7.56
C ASP A 398 -3.51 24.59 -8.09
N LYS A 399 -2.36 24.00 -8.48
CA LYS A 399 -1.23 24.68 -9.13
C LYS A 399 -0.71 25.91 -8.38
N MET A 400 -0.67 25.85 -7.05
CA MET A 400 0.01 26.87 -6.28
C MET A 400 1.47 26.99 -6.77
N PRO A 401 1.99 28.19 -7.02
CA PRO A 401 3.35 28.37 -7.54
C PRO A 401 4.43 27.99 -6.51
N SER A 402 5.68 27.91 -6.97
CA SER A 402 6.84 27.73 -6.07
C SER A 402 6.89 28.83 -5.01
N GLY A 403 7.25 28.45 -3.78
CA GLY A 403 7.32 29.38 -2.65
C GLY A 403 7.17 28.69 -1.30
N GLU A 404 7.27 29.47 -0.26
CA GLU A 404 7.00 29.06 1.13
C GLU A 404 5.65 29.61 1.56
N TYR A 405 4.83 28.77 2.16
CA TYR A 405 3.48 29.13 2.57
C TYR A 405 3.25 28.81 4.04
N GLN A 406 2.71 29.78 4.75
CA GLN A 406 2.17 29.62 6.11
C GLN A 406 0.65 29.58 6.00
N ILE A 407 0.06 28.48 6.41
CA ILE A 407 -1.36 28.21 6.29
C ILE A 407 -1.95 28.09 7.69
N LEU A 408 -3.04 28.82 7.93
CA LEU A 408 -3.85 28.72 9.15
C LEU A 408 -5.25 28.32 8.75
N LEU A 409 -5.80 27.31 9.41
CA LEU A 409 -7.18 26.87 9.18
C LEU A 409 -7.76 26.17 10.42
N ARG A 410 -9.09 26.00 10.44
CA ARG A 410 -9.78 25.08 11.36
C ARG A 410 -10.14 23.82 10.57
N PRO A 411 -9.53 22.68 10.87
CA PRO A 411 -9.85 21.43 10.19
C PRO A 411 -11.26 20.95 10.52
N ASN A 412 -11.83 20.09 9.68
CA ASN A 412 -13.02 19.32 9.99
C ASN A 412 -12.74 18.42 11.21
N GLN A 413 -13.74 18.26 12.07
CA GLN A 413 -13.67 17.38 13.24
C GLN A 413 -13.89 15.92 12.83
#